data_17553c9718bbbf93bf7e99163fca2c18
#
_entry.id   17553c9718bbbf93bf7e99163fca2c18
#
_cell.length_a   1.000
_cell.length_b   1.000
_cell.length_c   1.000
_cell.angle_alpha   90.00
_cell.angle_beta   90.00
_cell.angle_gamma   90.00
#
_symmetry.space_group_name_H-M   'P 1'
#
loop_
_entity.id
_entity.type
_entity.pdbx_description
1 polymer ?
#
loop_
_entity_poly.entity_id
_entity_poly.type
_entity_poly.pdbx_seq_one_letter_code
_entity_poly.pdbx_strand_id
1 'polypeptide(L)'
;MTDRGFQITFRVIQGKIEDVVLPDGVTEVDVIISEWMGYALLYESMLDSVLVARDRFLRPGGVLAPSQCRMMLGLCEGTDIHKDRLGMWDDVYGRWE
;
A
#
# COMPACT_ATOMS: atom_id res chain seq x y z
N MET A 1 -0.50 -15.81 40.48
CA MET A 1 -0.82 -15.04 39.23
C MET A 1 0.41 -15.15 38.36
N THR A 2 0.45 -16.10 37.46
CA THR A 2 1.57 -16.26 36.53
C THR A 2 1.41 -15.22 35.43
N ASP A 3 2.35 -14.29 35.40
CA ASP A 3 2.53 -13.33 34.31
C ASP A 3 2.83 -14.11 33.01
N ARG A 4 1.81 -14.34 32.21
CA ARG A 4 2.01 -14.87 30.86
C ARG A 4 2.51 -13.72 30.02
N GLY A 5 3.81 -13.47 30.08
CA GLY A 5 4.46 -12.51 29.20
C GLY A 5 4.11 -12.83 27.75
N PHE A 6 3.53 -11.89 27.04
CA PHE A 6 3.34 -11.99 25.60
C PHE A 6 4.71 -12.01 24.93
N GLN A 7 5.11 -13.15 24.41
CA GLN A 7 6.33 -13.25 23.63
C GLN A 7 5.99 -12.86 22.18
N ILE A 8 6.48 -11.71 21.76
CA ILE A 8 6.34 -11.23 20.39
C ILE A 8 7.50 -11.82 19.58
N THR A 9 7.18 -12.54 18.53
CA THR A 9 8.16 -13.11 17.60
C THR A 9 7.99 -12.46 16.23
N PHE A 10 9.09 -11.93 15.69
CA PHE A 10 9.15 -11.40 14.33
C PHE A 10 9.94 -12.35 13.44
N ARG A 11 9.48 -12.51 12.21
CA ARG A 11 10.18 -13.21 11.14
C ARG A 11 10.21 -12.31 9.91
N VAL A 12 11.39 -12.11 9.35
CA VAL A 12 11.58 -11.39 8.09
C VAL A 12 11.84 -12.39 7.00
N ILE A 13 11.07 -12.32 5.92
CA ILE A 13 11.19 -13.20 4.77
C ILE A 13 11.49 -12.33 3.56
N GLN A 14 12.62 -12.58 2.92
CA GLN A 14 12.99 -11.90 1.68
C GLN A 14 12.37 -12.63 0.49
N GLY A 15 11.67 -11.90 -0.36
CA GLY A 15 11.10 -12.45 -1.58
C GLY A 15 9.84 -11.71 -2.01
N LYS A 16 9.29 -12.14 -3.13
CA LYS A 16 7.97 -11.69 -3.59
C LYS A 16 6.88 -12.44 -2.84
N ILE A 17 5.81 -11.75 -2.52
CA ILE A 17 4.69 -12.36 -1.80
C ILE A 17 4.05 -13.53 -2.57
N GLU A 18 4.18 -13.50 -3.88
CA GLU A 18 3.71 -14.54 -4.79
C GLU A 18 4.48 -15.86 -4.62
N ASP A 19 5.75 -15.77 -4.21
CA ASP A 19 6.69 -16.91 -4.20
C ASP A 19 7.05 -17.39 -2.79
N VAL A 20 6.93 -16.52 -1.77
CA VAL A 20 7.36 -16.84 -0.41
C VAL A 20 6.51 -17.93 0.23
N VAL A 21 7.14 -18.64 1.17
CA VAL A 21 6.50 -19.63 2.04
C VAL A 21 6.60 -19.12 3.47
N LEU A 22 5.51 -19.24 4.22
CA LEU A 22 5.52 -18.85 5.62
C LEU A 22 6.38 -19.82 6.45
N PRO A 23 7.13 -19.30 7.43
CA PRO A 23 8.02 -20.13 8.24
C PRO A 23 7.25 -20.99 9.25
N ASP A 24 7.98 -21.92 9.86
CA ASP A 24 7.52 -22.71 11.01
C ASP A 24 6.24 -23.53 10.75
N GLY A 25 5.98 -23.90 9.48
CA GLY A 25 4.79 -24.67 9.10
C GLY A 25 3.48 -23.88 9.16
N VAL A 26 3.54 -22.57 9.29
CA VAL A 26 2.36 -21.69 9.24
C VAL A 26 1.82 -21.71 7.81
N THR A 27 0.54 -21.96 7.65
CA THR A 27 -0.15 -21.95 6.35
C THR A 27 -1.12 -20.80 6.21
N GLU A 28 -1.61 -20.27 7.31
CA GLU A 28 -2.61 -19.20 7.33
C GLU A 28 -2.26 -18.14 8.37
N VAL A 29 -2.73 -16.92 8.14
CA VAL A 29 -2.61 -15.78 9.04
C VAL A 29 -3.98 -15.18 9.35
N ASP A 30 -4.09 -14.54 10.50
CA ASP A 30 -5.32 -13.89 10.95
C ASP A 30 -5.51 -12.50 10.34
N VAL A 31 -4.40 -11.79 10.10
CA VAL A 31 -4.38 -10.40 9.65
C VAL A 31 -3.30 -10.21 8.60
N ILE A 32 -3.63 -9.50 7.54
CA ILE A 32 -2.66 -9.00 6.57
C ILE A 32 -2.70 -7.47 6.59
N ILE A 33 -1.57 -6.85 6.89
CA ILE A 33 -1.40 -5.39 6.87
C ILE A 33 -0.56 -5.05 5.65
N SER A 34 -0.96 -4.04 4.90
CA SER A 34 -0.24 -3.58 3.71
C SER A 34 -0.41 -2.08 3.49
N GLU A 35 0.59 -1.47 2.88
CA GLU A 35 0.51 -0.13 2.34
C GLU A 35 0.77 -0.25 0.83
N TRP A 36 -0.30 -0.34 0.06
CA TRP A 36 -0.27 -0.60 -1.38
C TRP A 36 -0.74 0.57 -2.24
N MET A 37 -1.31 1.59 -1.59
CA MET A 37 -1.91 2.74 -2.26
C MET A 37 -0.84 3.64 -2.86
N GLY A 38 -0.95 3.92 -4.15
CA GLY A 38 -0.08 4.83 -4.87
C GLY A 38 -0.84 6.02 -5.47
N TYR A 39 -0.19 6.74 -6.38
CA TYR A 39 -0.82 7.81 -7.13
C TYR A 39 -2.07 7.31 -7.85
N ALA A 40 -3.14 8.11 -7.81
CA ALA A 40 -4.45 7.72 -8.32
C ALA A 40 -4.88 6.34 -7.82
N LEU A 41 -4.52 6.04 -6.58
CA LEU A 41 -4.77 4.81 -5.83
C LEU A 41 -4.07 3.57 -6.44
N LEU A 42 -4.24 3.31 -7.72
CA LEU A 42 -3.89 2.04 -8.37
C LEU A 42 -2.59 2.08 -9.20
N TYR A 43 -1.91 3.20 -9.28
CA TYR A 43 -0.80 3.41 -10.21
C TYR A 43 0.34 2.37 -10.06
N GLU A 44 0.67 1.97 -8.84
CA GLU A 44 1.78 1.05 -8.56
C GLU A 44 1.44 -0.43 -8.77
N SER A 45 0.17 -0.75 -9.03
CA SER A 45 -0.31 -2.12 -9.22
C SER A 45 -0.05 -3.08 -8.04
N MET A 46 0.27 -2.57 -6.86
CA MET A 46 0.55 -3.39 -5.67
C MET A 46 -0.68 -4.11 -5.12
N LEU A 47 -1.88 -3.65 -5.45
CA LEU A 47 -3.11 -4.32 -5.03
C LEU A 47 -3.14 -5.79 -5.46
N ASP A 48 -2.63 -6.10 -6.64
CA ASP A 48 -2.60 -7.48 -7.15
C ASP A 48 -1.82 -8.40 -6.21
N SER A 49 -0.67 -7.95 -5.72
CA SER A 49 0.13 -8.70 -4.74
C SER A 49 -0.58 -8.89 -3.40
N VAL A 50 -1.35 -7.88 -2.95
CA VAL A 50 -2.16 -7.99 -1.73
C VAL A 50 -3.28 -9.03 -1.91
N LEU A 51 -3.91 -9.07 -3.07
CA LEU A 51 -4.95 -10.06 -3.37
C LEU A 51 -4.36 -11.47 -3.43
N VAL A 52 -3.17 -11.63 -3.99
CA VAL A 52 -2.44 -12.91 -3.96
C VAL A 52 -2.12 -13.32 -2.52
N ALA A 53 -1.63 -12.40 -1.69
CA ALA A 53 -1.38 -12.67 -0.28
C ALA A 53 -2.63 -13.11 0.47
N ARG A 54 -3.75 -12.42 0.22
CA ARG A 54 -5.06 -12.79 0.78
C ARG A 54 -5.43 -14.23 0.40
N ASP A 55 -5.37 -14.56 -0.86
CA ASP A 55 -5.83 -15.86 -1.37
C ASP A 55 -4.91 -17.00 -0.95
N ARG A 56 -3.63 -16.72 -0.74
CA ARG A 56 -2.65 -17.72 -0.29
C ARG A 56 -2.63 -17.93 1.21
N PHE A 57 -2.81 -16.88 1.99
CA PHE A 57 -2.44 -16.91 3.41
C PHE A 57 -3.54 -16.47 4.37
N LEU A 58 -4.52 -15.65 3.95
CA LEU A 58 -5.52 -15.17 4.89
C LEU A 58 -6.56 -16.25 5.19
N ARG A 59 -6.72 -16.57 6.46
CA ARG A 59 -7.75 -17.55 6.87
C ARG A 59 -9.16 -17.01 6.58
N PRO A 60 -10.17 -17.88 6.43
CA PRO A 60 -11.57 -17.46 6.38
C PRO A 60 -11.94 -16.61 7.60
N GLY A 61 -12.56 -15.45 7.35
CA GLY A 61 -12.87 -14.49 8.40
C GLY A 61 -11.69 -13.67 8.93
N GLY A 62 -10.51 -13.78 8.33
CA GLY A 62 -9.35 -12.95 8.65
C GLY A 62 -9.53 -11.51 8.19
N VAL A 63 -8.62 -10.64 8.61
CA VAL A 63 -8.73 -9.19 8.41
C VAL A 63 -7.65 -8.70 7.46
N LEU A 64 -8.05 -7.87 6.48
CA LEU A 64 -7.16 -7.04 5.69
C LEU A 64 -7.12 -5.61 6.27
N ALA A 65 -5.94 -5.05 6.43
CA ALA A 65 -5.75 -3.66 6.82
C ALA A 65 -4.80 -2.96 5.83
N PRO A 66 -5.27 -2.03 5.00
CA PRO A 66 -6.65 -1.53 4.93
C PRO A 66 -7.63 -2.55 4.34
N SER A 67 -8.85 -2.55 4.84
CA SER A 67 -9.92 -3.40 4.31
C SER A 67 -10.61 -2.77 3.09
N GLN A 68 -10.50 -1.46 2.96
CA GLN A 68 -11.11 -0.67 1.90
C GLN A 68 -10.33 0.62 1.67
N CYS A 69 -10.17 0.99 0.41
CA CYS A 69 -9.68 2.30 -0.01
C CYS A 69 -10.66 2.92 -1.00
N ARG A 70 -10.71 4.24 -1.03
CA ARG A 70 -11.62 4.98 -1.92
C ARG A 70 -10.84 6.02 -2.70
N MET A 71 -11.14 6.12 -3.99
CA MET A 71 -10.68 7.23 -4.82
C MET A 71 -11.76 8.31 -4.79
N MET A 72 -11.36 9.52 -4.40
CA MET A 72 -12.26 10.67 -4.35
C MET A 72 -11.92 11.62 -5.48
N LEU A 73 -12.93 12.04 -6.23
CA LEU A 73 -12.80 13.08 -7.25
C LEU A 73 -13.60 14.30 -6.79
N GLY A 74 -12.97 15.46 -6.80
CA GLY A 74 -13.59 16.71 -6.40
C GLY A 74 -13.10 17.88 -7.25
N LEU A 75 -13.89 18.94 -7.27
CA LEU A 75 -13.48 20.21 -7.85
C LEU A 75 -12.89 21.09 -6.74
N CYS A 76 -11.79 21.76 -7.05
CA CYS A 76 -11.19 22.73 -6.16
C CYS A 76 -10.73 23.97 -6.94
N GLU A 77 -10.56 25.09 -6.24
CA GLU A 77 -9.84 26.21 -6.80
C GLU A 77 -8.34 25.88 -6.81
N GLY A 78 -7.74 25.90 -7.97
CA GLY A 78 -6.36 25.46 -8.19
C GLY A 78 -5.43 26.55 -8.68
N THR A 79 -5.70 27.83 -8.38
CA THR A 79 -4.91 28.97 -8.90
C THR A 79 -3.42 28.84 -8.57
N ASP A 80 -3.08 28.46 -7.36
CA ASP A 80 -1.68 28.31 -6.93
C ASP A 80 -1.04 27.09 -7.61
N ILE A 81 -1.75 25.98 -7.68
CA ILE A 81 -1.30 24.76 -8.38
C ILE A 81 -1.10 25.06 -9.86
N HIS A 82 -2.01 25.83 -10.47
CA HIS A 82 -1.88 26.22 -11.87
C HIS A 82 -0.63 27.06 -12.09
N LYS A 83 -0.35 28.04 -11.23
CA LYS A 83 0.88 28.84 -11.30
C LYS A 83 2.13 27.98 -11.17
N ASP A 84 2.14 27.08 -10.20
CA ASP A 84 3.33 26.26 -9.92
C ASP A 84 3.58 25.18 -11.00
N ARG A 85 2.52 24.60 -11.57
CA ARG A 85 2.61 23.47 -12.47
C ARG A 85 2.54 23.82 -13.93
N LEU A 86 1.73 24.79 -14.29
CA LEU A 86 1.53 25.23 -15.68
C LEU A 86 2.21 26.58 -15.95
N GLY A 87 2.13 27.52 -15.02
CA GLY A 87 2.78 28.81 -15.17
C GLY A 87 4.31 28.74 -15.26
N MET A 88 4.91 27.68 -14.73
CA MET A 88 6.36 27.46 -14.90
C MET A 88 6.77 27.32 -16.37
N TRP A 89 5.88 26.88 -17.24
CA TRP A 89 6.19 26.74 -18.67
C TRP A 89 6.25 28.07 -19.41
N ASP A 90 5.72 29.15 -18.82
CA ASP A 90 5.76 30.48 -19.42
C ASP A 90 7.17 31.10 -19.38
N ASP A 91 8.03 30.63 -18.47
CA ASP A 91 9.40 31.11 -18.33
C ASP A 91 10.36 29.96 -17.91
N VAL A 92 10.54 29.00 -18.79
CA VAL A 92 11.55 27.96 -18.63
C VAL A 92 12.86 28.41 -19.30
N TYR A 93 13.90 28.61 -18.50
CA TYR A 93 15.22 29.07 -18.94
C TYR A 93 15.31 30.47 -19.58
N GLY A 94 14.38 31.35 -19.22
CA GLY A 94 14.28 32.66 -19.87
C GLY A 94 13.67 32.56 -21.28
N ARG A 95 13.14 33.65 -21.72
CA ARG A 95 12.44 33.71 -23.01
C ARG A 95 13.22 33.10 -24.14
N TRP A 96 12.62 32.21 -24.87
CA TRP A 96 13.02 31.96 -26.26
C TRP A 96 12.61 33.19 -27.08
N GLU A 97 13.53 34.08 -27.32
CA GLU A 97 13.38 35.11 -28.36
C GLU A 97 13.57 34.47 -29.73
#